data_db85a9363bdaa9305dab327897020185
#
_entry.id   db85a9363bdaa9305dab327897020185
#
_cell.length_a   1.000
_cell.length_b   1.000
_cell.length_c   1.000
_cell.angle_alpha   90.00
_cell.angle_beta   90.00
_cell.angle_gamma   90.00
#
_symmetry.space_group_name_H-M   'P 1'
#
loop_
_entity.id
_entity.type
_entity.pdbx_description
1 polymer ?
#
loop_
_entity_poly.entity_id
_entity_poly.type
_entity_poly.pdbx_seq_one_letter_code
_entity_poly.pdbx_strand_id
1 'polypeptide(L)'
;MPSPLAVIMISMKYRDLRDFLSLLEKRGELKRISQPIDPYLEMTEIADRTLRAGGPALLFENPKGYDMPVLCNLFGTANRVAMGMGQEDISALREVGKLLAFLKEPEPPKGFRDLFDKMPKFKQVLNMPTKVLGSAPCQEQVWQG
;
A
#
# COMPACT_ATOMS: atom_id res chain seq x y z
N MET A 1 26.00 3.07 13.69
CA MET A 1 24.95 2.25 13.03
C MET A 1 23.61 2.74 13.54
N PRO A 2 22.68 3.18 12.69
CA PRO A 2 21.36 3.58 13.17
C PRO A 2 20.66 2.37 13.79
N SER A 3 19.99 2.57 14.91
CA SER A 3 19.23 1.56 15.62
C SER A 3 18.17 0.94 14.67
N PRO A 4 18.01 -0.40 14.62
CA PRO A 4 17.00 -1.05 13.78
C PRO A 4 15.56 -0.61 14.10
N LEU A 5 15.35 0.11 15.20
CA LEU A 5 14.08 0.67 15.63
C LEU A 5 13.70 1.99 14.92
N ALA A 6 14.64 2.63 14.21
CA ALA A 6 14.37 3.85 13.43
C ALA A 6 13.65 3.57 12.09
N VAL A 7 13.61 2.30 11.67
CA VAL A 7 13.08 1.89 10.35
C VAL A 7 11.55 1.71 10.35
N ILE A 8 10.89 1.63 11.51
CA ILE A 8 9.44 1.36 11.59
C ILE A 8 8.62 2.62 11.87
N MET A 9 9.12 3.80 11.63
CA MET A 9 8.24 4.91 11.37
C MET A 9 7.73 4.71 9.93
N ILE A 10 6.51 4.15 9.80
CA ILE A 10 5.76 4.16 8.55
C ILE A 10 5.50 5.63 8.21
N SER A 11 6.52 6.29 7.70
CA SER A 11 6.34 7.55 7.00
C SER A 11 5.73 7.15 5.67
N MET A 12 4.39 7.12 5.62
CA MET A 12 3.70 6.95 4.35
C MET A 12 4.22 8.03 3.42
N LYS A 13 4.94 7.63 2.38
CA LYS A 13 5.53 8.53 1.37
C LYS A 13 4.46 9.11 0.43
N TYR A 14 3.19 8.84 0.69
CA TYR A 14 2.03 9.27 -0.08
C TYR A 14 0.84 9.52 0.85
N ARG A 15 -0.01 10.46 0.50
CA ARG A 15 -1.19 10.88 1.28
C ARG A 15 -2.45 10.12 0.90
N ASP A 16 -2.55 9.76 -0.38
CA ASP A 16 -3.72 9.14 -0.98
C ASP A 16 -3.31 8.25 -2.17
N LEU A 17 -4.29 7.63 -2.81
CA LEU A 17 -4.06 6.77 -3.98
C LEU A 17 -3.41 7.53 -5.14
N ARG A 18 -3.75 8.80 -5.38
CA ARG A 18 -3.19 9.58 -6.48
C ARG A 18 -1.69 9.82 -6.27
N ASP A 19 -1.31 10.16 -5.03
CA ASP A 19 0.11 10.29 -4.66
C ASP A 19 0.86 8.96 -4.83
N PHE A 20 0.22 7.84 -4.45
CA PHE A 20 0.80 6.51 -4.60
C PHE A 20 0.98 6.12 -6.08
N LEU A 21 -0.01 6.36 -6.93
CA LEU A 21 0.11 6.15 -8.37
C LEU A 21 1.23 6.98 -8.98
N SER A 22 1.36 8.26 -8.56
CA SER A 22 2.46 9.12 -9.00
C SER A 22 3.83 8.60 -8.56
N LEU A 23 3.93 8.00 -7.37
CA LEU A 23 5.14 7.33 -6.91
C LEU A 23 5.47 6.10 -7.76
N LEU A 24 4.48 5.26 -8.05
CA LEU A 24 4.65 4.07 -8.89
C LEU A 24 5.07 4.46 -10.31
N GLU A 25 4.47 5.49 -10.87
CA GLU A 25 4.81 5.99 -12.21
C GLU A 25 6.26 6.48 -12.30
N LYS A 26 6.71 7.26 -11.31
CA LYS A 26 8.12 7.71 -11.21
C LYS A 26 9.11 6.55 -11.08
N ARG A 27 8.68 5.41 -10.54
CA ARG A 27 9.50 4.19 -10.38
C ARG A 27 9.40 3.22 -11.55
N GLY A 28 8.59 3.54 -12.58
CA GLY A 28 8.34 2.64 -13.69
C GLY A 28 7.46 1.43 -13.34
N GLU A 29 6.79 1.47 -12.18
CA GLU A 29 5.91 0.42 -11.65
C GLU A 29 4.43 0.62 -12.02
N LEU A 30 4.09 1.68 -12.76
CA LEU A 30 2.76 1.95 -13.30
C LEU A 30 2.86 2.25 -14.80
N LYS A 31 1.98 1.66 -15.59
CA LYS A 31 1.79 1.98 -17.01
C LYS A 31 0.37 2.49 -17.24
N ARG A 32 0.25 3.67 -17.86
CA ARG A 32 -1.03 4.21 -18.35
C ARG A 32 -1.33 3.67 -19.73
N ILE A 33 -2.58 3.30 -19.95
CA ILE A 33 -3.10 2.79 -21.22
C ILE A 33 -4.23 3.73 -21.65
N SER A 34 -3.92 4.57 -22.64
CA SER A 34 -4.86 5.56 -23.18
C SER A 34 -5.72 5.00 -24.31
N GLN A 35 -5.33 3.86 -24.92
CA GLN A 35 -6.14 3.20 -25.94
C GLN A 35 -7.48 2.75 -25.34
N PRO A 36 -8.58 2.88 -26.10
CA PRO A 36 -9.86 2.33 -25.70
C PRO A 36 -9.80 0.80 -25.59
N ILE A 37 -9.96 0.27 -24.39
CA ILE A 37 -9.94 -1.17 -24.09
C ILE A 37 -11.33 -1.63 -23.68
N ASP A 38 -11.76 -2.80 -24.18
CA ASP A 38 -13.02 -3.41 -23.78
C ASP A 38 -12.88 -3.96 -22.34
N PRO A 39 -13.73 -3.50 -21.39
CA PRO A 39 -13.71 -4.03 -20.03
C PRO A 39 -14.15 -5.50 -19.97
N TYR A 40 -14.89 -5.99 -20.98
CA TYR A 40 -15.30 -7.38 -21.05
C TYR A 40 -14.19 -8.25 -21.64
N LEU A 41 -13.56 -9.07 -20.81
CA LEU A 41 -12.49 -10.03 -21.08
C LEU A 41 -11.16 -9.42 -21.57
N GLU A 42 -11.14 -8.41 -22.45
CA GLU A 42 -9.88 -7.86 -23.02
C GLU A 42 -9.03 -7.22 -21.90
N MET A 43 -9.62 -6.37 -21.07
CA MET A 43 -8.92 -5.72 -19.95
C MET A 43 -8.40 -6.76 -18.94
N THR A 44 -9.21 -7.78 -18.64
CA THR A 44 -8.84 -8.86 -17.72
C THR A 44 -7.67 -9.67 -18.25
N GLU A 45 -7.69 -10.00 -19.55
CA GLU A 45 -6.62 -10.77 -20.20
C GLU A 45 -5.30 -9.99 -20.21
N ILE A 46 -5.34 -8.69 -20.52
CA ILE A 46 -4.14 -7.83 -20.48
C ILE A 46 -3.60 -7.77 -19.04
N ALA A 47 -4.47 -7.61 -18.06
CA ALA A 47 -4.08 -7.54 -16.65
C ALA A 47 -3.48 -8.87 -16.16
N ASP A 48 -4.08 -10.01 -16.51
CA ASP A 48 -3.60 -11.35 -16.12
C ASP A 48 -2.22 -11.65 -16.73
N ARG A 49 -2.04 -11.41 -18.03
CA ARG A 49 -0.73 -11.61 -18.70
C ARG A 49 0.35 -10.72 -18.09
N THR A 50 0.02 -9.46 -17.81
CA THR A 50 0.95 -8.52 -17.19
C THR A 50 1.33 -8.99 -15.78
N LEU A 51 0.36 -9.47 -15.00
CA LEU A 51 0.58 -9.99 -13.66
C LEU A 51 1.50 -11.22 -13.68
N ARG A 52 1.23 -12.18 -14.53
CA ARG A 52 2.05 -13.40 -14.67
C ARG A 52 3.47 -13.10 -15.12
N ALA A 53 3.66 -12.06 -15.91
CA ALA A 53 4.98 -11.60 -16.33
C ALA A 53 5.72 -10.77 -15.24
N GLY A 54 5.13 -10.58 -14.07
CA GLY A 54 5.69 -9.70 -13.02
C GLY A 54 5.75 -8.24 -13.43
N GLY A 55 4.90 -7.82 -14.38
CA GLY A 55 4.89 -6.48 -14.96
C GLY A 55 4.28 -5.42 -14.04
N PRO A 56 4.20 -4.15 -14.50
CA PRO A 56 3.72 -3.01 -13.72
C PRO A 56 2.23 -3.08 -13.41
N ALA A 57 1.78 -2.23 -12.51
CA ALA A 57 0.37 -1.89 -12.39
C ALA A 57 -0.12 -1.22 -13.68
N LEU A 58 -1.40 -1.39 -14.01
CA LEU A 58 -2.01 -0.86 -15.23
C LEU A 58 -3.13 0.10 -14.87
N LEU A 59 -3.10 1.31 -15.44
CA LEU A 59 -4.20 2.26 -15.38
C LEU A 59 -4.81 2.40 -16.77
N PHE A 60 -5.98 1.80 -16.97
CA PHE A 60 -6.77 1.95 -18.19
C PHE A 60 -7.57 3.24 -18.09
N GLU A 61 -7.20 4.24 -18.89
CA GLU A 61 -7.80 5.58 -18.83
C GLU A 61 -9.12 5.68 -19.61
N ASN A 62 -9.29 4.84 -20.65
CA ASN A 62 -10.42 4.87 -21.56
C ASN A 62 -11.09 3.49 -21.70
N PRO A 63 -11.78 2.98 -20.68
CA PRO A 63 -12.60 1.76 -20.85
C PRO A 63 -13.76 2.04 -21.81
N LYS A 64 -13.97 1.19 -22.82
CA LYS A 64 -15.06 1.37 -23.79
C LYS A 64 -16.43 1.38 -23.10
N GLY A 65 -17.19 2.44 -23.33
CA GLY A 65 -18.55 2.60 -22.78
C GLY A 65 -18.60 3.12 -21.34
N TYR A 66 -17.47 3.54 -20.77
CA TYR A 66 -17.40 4.07 -19.39
C TYR A 66 -16.45 5.26 -19.32
N ASP A 67 -16.77 6.23 -18.46
CA ASP A 67 -15.97 7.44 -18.23
C ASP A 67 -15.01 7.30 -17.03
N MET A 68 -15.07 6.17 -16.31
CA MET A 68 -14.28 5.93 -15.11
C MET A 68 -13.05 5.07 -15.43
N PRO A 69 -11.83 5.54 -15.12
CA PRO A 69 -10.62 4.75 -15.32
C PRO A 69 -10.57 3.51 -14.42
N VAL A 70 -9.92 2.45 -14.88
CA VAL A 70 -9.78 1.19 -14.16
C VAL A 70 -8.32 0.92 -13.83
N LEU A 71 -8.04 0.67 -12.56
CA LEU A 71 -6.70 0.35 -12.07
C LEU A 71 -6.60 -1.16 -11.80
N CYS A 72 -5.62 -1.82 -12.42
CA CYS A 72 -5.36 -3.24 -12.25
C CYS A 72 -3.94 -3.49 -11.72
N ASN A 73 -3.76 -4.64 -11.06
CA ASN A 73 -2.45 -5.15 -10.60
C ASN A 73 -1.70 -4.21 -9.64
N LEU A 74 -2.40 -3.34 -8.91
CA LEU A 74 -1.78 -2.37 -8.00
C LEU A 74 -0.78 -3.03 -7.05
N PHE A 75 -1.14 -4.17 -6.47
CA PHE A 75 -0.32 -4.97 -5.56
C PHE A 75 0.16 -6.29 -6.20
N GLY A 76 0.35 -6.29 -7.51
CA GLY A 76 0.72 -7.49 -8.28
C GLY A 76 2.15 -7.99 -8.09
N THR A 77 3.01 -7.24 -7.39
CA THR A 77 4.37 -7.67 -7.01
C THR A 77 4.62 -7.41 -5.53
N ALA A 78 5.50 -8.23 -4.93
CA ALA A 78 5.86 -8.05 -3.53
C ALA A 78 6.51 -6.68 -3.25
N ASN A 79 7.21 -6.10 -4.21
CA ASN A 79 7.76 -4.74 -4.10
C ASN A 79 6.65 -3.69 -4.00
N ARG A 80 5.60 -3.79 -4.84
CA ARG A 80 4.46 -2.86 -4.77
C ARG A 80 3.67 -3.03 -3.47
N VAL A 81 3.57 -4.26 -2.95
CA VAL A 81 2.99 -4.50 -1.62
C VAL A 81 3.83 -3.79 -0.55
N ALA A 82 5.16 -3.95 -0.57
CA ALA A 82 6.04 -3.26 0.37
C ALA A 82 5.90 -1.74 0.28
N MET A 83 5.91 -1.19 -0.94
CA MET A 83 5.67 0.24 -1.16
C MET A 83 4.30 0.70 -0.65
N GLY A 84 3.24 -0.10 -0.87
CA GLY A 84 1.89 0.16 -0.36
C GLY A 84 1.81 0.19 1.17
N MET A 85 2.71 -0.54 1.83
CA MET A 85 2.88 -0.51 3.29
C MET A 85 3.89 0.55 3.77
N GLY A 86 4.31 1.47 2.90
CA GLY A 86 5.28 2.51 3.22
C GLY A 86 6.72 2.02 3.38
N GLN A 87 7.02 0.80 2.94
CA GLN A 87 8.34 0.20 3.01
C GLN A 87 9.09 0.34 1.68
N GLU A 88 10.43 0.33 1.73
CA GLU A 88 11.25 0.44 0.52
C GLU A 88 11.45 -0.88 -0.20
N ASP A 89 11.44 -1.98 0.56
CA ASP A 89 11.64 -3.33 0.03
C ASP A 89 10.92 -4.41 0.85
N ILE A 90 10.96 -5.64 0.33
CA ILE A 90 10.30 -6.81 0.94
C ILE A 90 10.93 -7.16 2.29
N SER A 91 12.22 -6.90 2.51
CA SER A 91 12.89 -7.27 3.75
C SER A 91 12.30 -6.51 4.95
N ALA A 92 11.88 -5.27 4.71
CA ALA A 92 11.21 -4.45 5.72
C ALA A 92 9.83 -5.00 6.13
N LEU A 93 9.15 -5.80 5.28
CA LEU A 93 7.90 -6.46 5.64
C LEU A 93 8.07 -7.50 6.76
N ARG A 94 9.27 -8.07 6.92
CA ARG A 94 9.58 -8.96 8.03
C ARG A 94 9.49 -8.27 9.39
N GLU A 95 9.86 -7.00 9.45
CA GLU A 95 9.77 -6.21 10.69
C GLU A 95 8.30 -5.91 11.03
N VAL A 96 7.47 -5.67 10.02
CA VAL A 96 6.01 -5.59 10.19
C VAL A 96 5.46 -6.90 10.73
N GLY A 97 5.87 -8.04 10.15
CA GLY A 97 5.50 -9.38 10.64
C GLY A 97 5.90 -9.64 12.09
N LYS A 98 7.11 -9.25 12.50
CA LYS A 98 7.57 -9.33 13.90
C LYS A 98 6.74 -8.45 14.83
N LEU A 99 6.35 -7.25 14.39
CA LEU A 99 5.47 -6.39 15.16
C LEU A 99 4.09 -7.04 15.36
N LEU A 100 3.50 -7.58 14.29
CA LEU A 100 2.20 -8.27 14.37
C LEU A 100 2.26 -9.51 15.27
N ALA A 101 3.35 -10.28 15.21
CA ALA A 101 3.57 -11.42 16.11
C ALA A 101 3.66 -11.00 17.58
N PHE A 102 4.39 -9.91 17.86
CA PHE A 102 4.46 -9.34 19.20
C PHE A 102 3.10 -8.86 19.72
N LEU A 103 2.25 -8.30 18.84
CA LEU A 103 0.90 -7.85 19.21
C LEU A 103 -0.06 -9.00 19.50
N LYS A 104 0.14 -10.15 18.84
CA LYS A 104 -0.68 -11.34 19.05
C LYS A 104 -0.41 -11.99 20.43
N GLU A 105 0.84 -12.01 20.85
CA GLU A 105 1.29 -12.60 22.11
C GLU A 105 2.25 -11.62 22.82
N PRO A 106 1.73 -10.55 23.44
CA PRO A 106 2.57 -9.57 24.07
C PRO A 106 3.19 -10.17 25.35
N GLU A 107 4.51 -10.41 25.33
CA GLU A 107 5.22 -10.79 26.55
C GLU A 107 5.24 -9.61 27.54
N PRO A 108 4.84 -9.83 28.82
CA PRO A 108 4.95 -8.80 29.82
C PRO A 108 6.41 -8.38 30.04
N PRO A 109 6.70 -7.11 30.23
CA PRO A 109 8.07 -6.64 30.41
C PRO A 109 8.69 -7.25 31.68
N LYS A 110 9.88 -7.81 31.56
CA LYS A 110 10.62 -8.48 32.66
C LYS A 110 11.43 -7.51 33.53
N GLY A 111 11.25 -6.19 33.37
CA GLY A 111 11.95 -5.16 34.14
C GLY A 111 11.91 -3.78 33.47
N PHE A 112 12.41 -2.77 34.18
CA PHE A 112 12.41 -1.38 33.68
C PHE A 112 13.17 -1.21 32.36
N ARG A 113 14.27 -1.94 32.16
CA ARG A 113 15.07 -1.86 30.94
C ARG A 113 14.31 -2.43 29.75
N ASP A 114 13.66 -3.57 29.92
CA ASP A 114 12.80 -4.22 28.93
C ASP A 114 11.56 -3.39 28.59
N LEU A 115 11.02 -2.66 29.56
CA LEU A 115 9.93 -1.72 29.37
C LEU A 115 10.35 -0.55 28.44
N PHE A 116 11.55 0.02 28.66
CA PHE A 116 12.08 1.08 27.78
C PHE A 116 12.35 0.58 26.37
N ASP A 117 12.85 -0.62 26.21
CA ASP A 117 13.12 -1.24 24.91
C ASP A 117 11.85 -1.57 24.14
N LYS A 118 10.76 -1.88 24.85
CA LYS A 118 9.44 -2.18 24.26
C LYS A 118 8.57 -0.93 24.06
N MET A 119 8.90 0.19 24.68
CA MET A 119 8.13 1.45 24.61
C MET A 119 7.85 1.92 23.16
N PRO A 120 8.81 1.90 22.21
CA PRO A 120 8.55 2.29 20.82
C PRO A 120 7.48 1.42 20.14
N LYS A 121 7.43 0.12 20.45
CA LYS A 121 6.42 -0.81 19.92
C LYS A 121 5.03 -0.48 20.47
N PHE A 122 4.92 -0.18 21.77
CA PHE A 122 3.65 0.25 22.36
C PHE A 122 3.16 1.57 21.80
N LYS A 123 4.06 2.56 21.60
CA LYS A 123 3.71 3.83 20.96
C LYS A 123 3.18 3.66 19.54
N GLN A 124 3.70 2.69 18.81
CA GLN A 124 3.27 2.39 17.45
C GLN A 124 1.86 1.81 17.44
N VAL A 125 1.54 0.93 18.40
CA VAL A 125 0.17 0.39 18.60
C VAL A 125 -0.84 1.48 18.90
N LEU A 126 -0.47 2.45 19.74
CA LEU A 126 -1.33 3.58 20.10
C LEU A 126 -1.64 4.51 18.92
N ASN A 127 -0.83 4.45 17.85
CA ASN A 127 -1.05 5.20 16.61
C ASN A 127 -1.86 4.43 15.54
N MET A 128 -2.29 3.20 15.82
CA MET A 128 -3.08 2.37 14.92
C MET A 128 -4.62 2.57 14.95
N PRO A 129 -5.22 3.30 15.92
CA PRO A 129 -6.67 3.46 15.94
C PRO A 129 -7.18 4.14 14.67
N THR A 130 -8.38 3.73 14.25
CA THR A 130 -9.09 4.33 13.11
C THR A 130 -9.34 5.81 13.34
N LYS A 131 -8.99 6.66 12.38
CA LYS A 131 -9.33 8.08 12.41
C LYS A 131 -10.70 8.29 11.78
N VAL A 132 -11.61 8.92 12.49
CA VAL A 132 -12.87 9.39 11.92
C VAL A 132 -12.64 10.80 11.35
N LEU A 133 -12.86 10.98 10.07
CA LEU A 133 -12.74 12.26 9.38
C LEU A 133 -14.14 12.83 9.16
N GLY A 134 -14.32 14.14 9.37
CA GLY A 134 -15.57 14.84 9.10
C GLY A 134 -15.87 14.99 7.59
N SER A 135 -14.85 14.92 6.75
CA SER A 135 -14.95 14.82 5.29
C SER A 135 -13.81 13.98 4.77
N ALA A 136 -14.04 13.20 3.72
CA ALA A 136 -13.03 12.36 3.11
C ALA A 136 -12.97 12.60 1.60
N PRO A 137 -11.75 12.73 0.99
CA PRO A 137 -11.60 12.93 -0.45
C PRO A 137 -12.28 11.84 -1.31
N CYS A 138 -12.38 10.62 -0.79
CA CYS A 138 -13.06 9.51 -1.47
C CYS A 138 -14.59 9.67 -1.55
N GLN A 139 -15.18 10.67 -0.89
CA GLN A 139 -16.61 10.98 -0.92
C GLN A 139 -16.96 12.17 -1.83
N GLU A 140 -15.99 12.73 -2.57
CA GLU A 140 -16.19 13.85 -3.48
C GLU A 140 -17.02 13.47 -4.71
N GLN A 141 -16.99 12.20 -5.12
CA GLN A 141 -17.74 11.68 -6.26
C GLN A 141 -18.75 10.62 -5.76
N VAL A 142 -20.03 10.89 -6.01
CA VAL A 142 -21.12 9.95 -5.69
C VAL A 142 -21.79 9.53 -7.00
N TRP A 143 -21.69 8.25 -7.31
CA TRP A 143 -22.39 7.65 -8.45
C TRP A 143 -23.73 7.10 -7.95
N GLN A 144 -24.81 7.59 -8.52
CA GLN A 144 -26.14 7.02 -8.29
C GLN A 144 -26.42 6.08 -9.45
N GLY A 145 -26.59 4.78 -9.16
CA GLY A 145 -26.96 3.74 -10.10
C GLY A 145 -28.45 3.81 -10.49
#